data_c5cf12fac581900a5e321b0c00fa0013
#
_entry.id   c5cf12fac581900a5e321b0c00fa0013
#
_cell.length_a   1.000
_cell.length_b   1.000
_cell.length_c   1.000
_cell.angle_alpha   90.00
_cell.angle_beta   90.00
_cell.angle_gamma   90.00
#
_symmetry.space_group_name_H-M   'P 1'
#
loop_
_entity.id
_entity.type
_entity.pdbx_description
1 polymer ?
#
loop_
_entity_poly.entity_id
_entity_poly.type
_entity_poly.pdbx_seq_one_letter_code
_entity_poly.pdbx_strand_id
1 'polypeptide(L)'
;MDKDPCKKTAHSGCGFLLEGFGDTYMINKIASSVADALADVKDGATILIGGFGTAGIPNELIDGLIAQGAKDLTVVNNNAGNGETGLAALLQAGRVRKIICSFPRQADSQVFDGLYRSGKLELELVPQGNLAERIRAAGAGIGAFFSPTGYGTELAKNADGSLKETREINGRQYVLELPIYGDVALIKAEQGDRWGNLTYRMAARNFGPVMATAARKTVATVHEVVELGALNPEHIVTPGIFVHSIVKVDRAATQAGGQKKAA
;
A
#
# COMPACT_ATOMS: atom_id res chain seq x y z
N MET A 1 11.96 48.34 -63.03
CA MET A 1 13.33 48.17 -62.57
C MET A 1 13.19 47.72 -61.10
N ASP A 2 12.92 46.51 -60.87
CA ASP A 2 13.78 45.33 -60.88
C ASP A 2 14.90 45.45 -59.84
N LYS A 3 14.77 44.64 -58.75
CA LYS A 3 15.65 43.54 -58.40
C LYS A 3 15.29 42.98 -57.02
N ASP A 4 14.68 41.83 -57.06
CA ASP A 4 14.66 40.88 -55.97
C ASP A 4 16.08 40.30 -55.70
N PRO A 5 16.55 40.22 -54.46
CA PRO A 5 17.65 39.34 -54.11
C PRO A 5 17.34 38.42 -52.95
N CYS A 6 16.51 37.44 -53.16
CA CYS A 6 16.43 36.30 -52.26
C CYS A 6 16.52 34.99 -53.04
N LYS A 7 17.71 34.71 -53.59
CA LYS A 7 18.10 33.35 -53.99
C LYS A 7 19.56 33.08 -53.61
N LYS A 8 19.69 31.93 -52.92
CA LYS A 8 20.91 31.16 -52.58
C LYS A 8 21.56 31.50 -51.25
N THR A 9 21.37 30.61 -50.27
CA THR A 9 22.40 29.59 -50.06
C THR A 9 21.82 28.50 -49.15
N ALA A 10 21.78 27.27 -49.66
CA ALA A 10 21.70 26.06 -48.87
C ALA A 10 23.01 25.96 -48.07
N HIS A 11 22.90 25.99 -46.76
CA HIS A 11 23.98 25.55 -45.88
C HIS A 11 23.43 24.46 -44.95
N SER A 12 23.88 23.30 -45.28
CA SER A 12 24.38 22.20 -44.43
C SER A 12 23.82 22.12 -43.03
N GLY A 13 23.13 21.05 -42.81
CA GLY A 13 22.69 20.44 -41.58
C GLY A 13 23.49 20.82 -40.33
N CYS A 14 22.84 21.47 -39.42
CA CYS A 14 23.12 21.30 -38.02
C CYS A 14 22.32 20.06 -37.58
N GLY A 15 22.83 18.89 -37.93
CA GLY A 15 22.50 17.66 -37.28
C GLY A 15 23.03 17.76 -35.85
N PHE A 16 22.22 18.28 -34.94
CA PHE A 16 22.45 18.05 -33.54
C PHE A 16 22.25 16.54 -33.35
N LEU A 17 23.36 15.82 -33.37
CA LEU A 17 23.46 14.48 -32.92
C LEU A 17 22.98 14.44 -31.46
N LEU A 18 21.72 14.08 -31.25
CA LEU A 18 21.18 13.61 -29.97
C LEU A 18 21.71 12.17 -29.71
N GLU A 19 23.01 12.00 -29.92
CA GLU A 19 23.70 10.79 -29.45
C GLU A 19 24.16 11.06 -28.02
N GLY A 20 23.49 10.40 -27.05
CA GLY A 20 24.08 10.21 -25.74
C GLY A 20 23.36 10.81 -24.53
N PHE A 21 22.09 11.16 -24.59
CA PHE A 21 21.29 11.16 -23.36
C PHE A 21 20.87 9.72 -23.09
N GLY A 22 21.82 8.97 -22.55
CA GLY A 22 21.56 7.59 -22.12
C GLY A 22 20.40 7.56 -21.13
N ASP A 23 19.74 6.43 -21.04
CA ASP A 23 18.63 6.05 -20.12
C ASP A 23 18.83 6.40 -18.63
N THR A 24 19.93 7.03 -18.27
CA THR A 24 20.39 7.32 -16.91
C THR A 24 19.59 8.38 -16.17
N TYR A 25 18.74 9.14 -16.85
CA TYR A 25 17.92 10.22 -16.24
C TYR A 25 16.41 10.00 -16.30
N MET A 26 15.96 8.88 -16.84
CA MET A 26 14.52 8.62 -16.92
C MET A 26 14.02 7.91 -15.67
N ILE A 27 12.99 8.46 -15.02
CA ILE A 27 12.32 7.82 -13.89
C ILE A 27 11.82 6.44 -14.33
N ASN A 28 12.34 5.40 -13.70
CA ASN A 28 11.89 4.03 -13.86
C ASN A 28 11.76 3.36 -12.49
N LYS A 29 10.53 3.07 -12.10
CA LYS A 29 10.18 2.44 -10.81
C LYS A 29 9.88 0.95 -10.93
N ILE A 30 10.12 0.36 -12.08
CA ILE A 30 9.93 -1.07 -12.29
C ILE A 30 11.11 -1.79 -11.63
N ALA A 31 10.84 -2.52 -10.56
CA ALA A 31 11.83 -3.33 -9.88
C ALA A 31 12.09 -4.63 -10.65
N SER A 32 13.31 -5.15 -10.57
CA SER A 32 13.71 -6.39 -11.23
C SER A 32 13.05 -7.62 -10.57
N SER A 33 12.77 -7.53 -9.26
CA SER A 33 12.16 -8.61 -8.49
C SER A 33 11.44 -8.10 -7.24
N VAL A 34 10.63 -8.97 -6.62
CA VAL A 34 10.04 -8.74 -5.30
C VAL A 34 11.16 -8.60 -4.24
N ALA A 35 12.20 -9.41 -4.34
CA ALA A 35 13.32 -9.39 -3.41
C ALA A 35 14.03 -8.02 -3.40
N ASP A 36 14.32 -7.48 -4.58
CA ASP A 36 14.94 -6.15 -4.71
C ASP A 36 14.02 -5.04 -4.17
N ALA A 37 12.73 -5.12 -4.46
CA ALA A 37 11.77 -4.13 -4.00
C ALA A 37 11.62 -4.10 -2.47
N LEU A 38 11.90 -5.21 -1.78
CA LEU A 38 11.76 -5.37 -0.33
C LEU A 38 13.09 -5.43 0.43
N ALA A 39 14.23 -5.33 -0.25
CA ALA A 39 15.55 -5.57 0.34
C ALA A 39 15.88 -4.67 1.55
N ASP A 40 15.32 -3.48 1.61
CA ASP A 40 15.58 -2.47 2.65
C ASP A 40 14.56 -2.47 3.81
N VAL A 41 13.59 -3.40 3.83
CA VAL A 41 12.65 -3.56 4.93
C VAL A 41 13.39 -4.01 6.19
N LYS A 42 13.22 -3.28 7.29
CA LYS A 42 13.94 -3.50 8.55
C LYS A 42 13.06 -4.17 9.59
N ASP A 43 13.70 -4.81 10.56
CA ASP A 43 13.04 -5.27 11.77
C ASP A 43 12.33 -4.11 12.48
N GLY A 44 11.17 -4.38 13.08
CA GLY A 44 10.35 -3.38 13.78
C GLY A 44 9.55 -2.44 12.87
N ALA A 45 9.67 -2.54 11.54
CA ALA A 45 8.98 -1.66 10.61
C ALA A 45 7.45 -1.78 10.72
N THR A 46 6.76 -0.66 10.46
CA THR A 46 5.31 -0.62 10.29
C THR A 46 4.96 -0.81 8.82
N ILE A 47 4.27 -1.90 8.52
CA ILE A 47 3.90 -2.33 7.16
C ILE A 47 2.40 -2.14 6.95
N LEU A 48 2.02 -1.24 6.04
CA LEU A 48 0.64 -1.08 5.61
C LEU A 48 0.39 -2.07 4.47
N ILE A 49 -0.50 -3.04 4.66
CA ILE A 49 -0.82 -4.05 3.65
C ILE A 49 -2.21 -3.80 3.10
N GLY A 50 -2.33 -3.47 1.82
CA GLY A 50 -3.59 -3.28 1.12
C GLY A 50 -4.43 -4.56 1.11
N GLY A 51 -5.73 -4.40 0.90
CA GLY A 51 -6.67 -5.52 0.79
C GLY A 51 -7.84 -5.43 1.74
N PHE A 52 -8.93 -6.10 1.34
CA PHE A 52 -10.17 -6.24 2.11
C PHE A 52 -10.73 -7.65 1.87
N GLY A 53 -10.82 -8.46 2.91
CA GLY A 53 -11.07 -9.88 2.73
C GLY A 53 -9.92 -10.50 1.93
N THR A 54 -10.23 -11.08 0.78
CA THR A 54 -9.23 -11.61 -0.17
C THR A 54 -8.96 -10.67 -1.34
N ALA A 55 -9.78 -9.62 -1.53
CA ALA A 55 -9.66 -8.70 -2.65
C ALA A 55 -8.49 -7.71 -2.44
N GLY A 56 -7.60 -7.61 -3.43
CA GLY A 56 -6.50 -6.63 -3.41
C GLY A 56 -5.37 -6.94 -2.45
N ILE A 57 -5.30 -8.15 -1.88
CA ILE A 57 -4.16 -8.60 -1.07
C ILE A 57 -2.94 -8.84 -1.99
N PRO A 58 -1.79 -8.22 -1.71
CA PRO A 58 -0.56 -8.40 -2.48
C PRO A 58 0.22 -9.64 -2.02
N ASN A 59 -0.30 -10.84 -2.27
CA ASN A 59 0.27 -12.09 -1.75
C ASN A 59 1.74 -12.27 -2.13
N GLU A 60 2.12 -11.90 -3.35
CA GLU A 60 3.48 -12.01 -3.84
C GLU A 60 4.47 -11.15 -3.03
N LEU A 61 4.03 -9.95 -2.60
CA LEU A 61 4.84 -9.09 -1.71
C LEU A 61 4.86 -9.64 -0.28
N ILE A 62 3.78 -10.24 0.19
CA ILE A 62 3.75 -10.88 1.52
C ILE A 62 4.69 -12.07 1.55
N ASP A 63 4.66 -12.94 0.52
CA ASP A 63 5.57 -14.09 0.41
C ASP A 63 7.03 -13.62 0.32
N GLY A 64 7.29 -12.55 -0.44
CA GLY A 64 8.60 -11.91 -0.49
C GLY A 64 9.07 -11.33 0.84
N LEU A 65 8.16 -10.75 1.63
CA LEU A 65 8.48 -10.24 2.97
C LEU A 65 8.80 -11.38 3.95
N ILE A 66 8.10 -12.51 3.87
CA ILE A 66 8.41 -13.72 4.63
C ILE A 66 9.82 -14.22 4.28
N ALA A 67 10.15 -14.30 2.99
CA ALA A 67 11.44 -14.77 2.49
C ALA A 67 12.59 -13.80 2.86
N GLN A 68 12.35 -12.49 2.81
CA GLN A 68 13.30 -11.44 3.17
C GLN A 68 13.72 -11.53 4.64
N GLY A 69 12.82 -11.91 5.53
CA GLY A 69 13.16 -12.31 6.89
C GLY A 69 12.99 -11.26 7.99
N ALA A 70 12.57 -10.03 7.67
CA ALA A 70 12.29 -9.00 8.67
C ALA A 70 11.26 -9.50 9.72
N LYS A 71 11.47 -9.11 10.97
CA LYS A 71 10.70 -9.54 12.14
C LYS A 71 10.31 -8.36 13.04
N ASP A 72 9.56 -8.65 14.09
CA ASP A 72 9.01 -7.66 15.02
C ASP A 72 8.12 -6.61 14.33
N LEU A 73 7.53 -6.96 13.20
CA LEU A 73 6.74 -6.06 12.38
C LEU A 73 5.44 -5.62 13.06
N THR A 74 5.08 -4.36 12.87
CA THR A 74 3.69 -3.90 13.08
C THR A 74 2.98 -3.91 11.74
N VAL A 75 1.93 -4.71 11.61
CA VAL A 75 1.16 -4.82 10.38
C VAL A 75 -0.16 -4.08 10.52
N VAL A 76 -0.51 -3.29 9.53
CA VAL A 76 -1.80 -2.59 9.41
C VAL A 76 -2.54 -3.14 8.21
N ASN A 77 -3.70 -3.74 8.45
CA ASN A 77 -4.60 -4.25 7.40
C ASN A 77 -6.03 -4.22 7.90
N ASN A 78 -7.01 -4.36 7.04
CA ASN A 78 -8.42 -4.43 7.46
C ASN A 78 -8.73 -5.68 8.29
N ASN A 79 -8.04 -6.79 8.06
CA ASN A 79 -8.21 -8.08 8.75
C ASN A 79 -6.86 -8.68 9.18
N ALA A 80 -6.88 -9.86 9.79
CA ALA A 80 -5.69 -10.55 10.26
C ALA A 80 -5.38 -11.83 9.46
N GLY A 81 -5.85 -11.92 8.24
CA GLY A 81 -5.67 -13.10 7.38
C GLY A 81 -6.78 -14.12 7.51
N ASN A 82 -6.79 -15.06 6.58
CA ASN A 82 -7.75 -16.17 6.52
C ASN A 82 -7.03 -17.42 5.98
N GLY A 83 -7.28 -18.57 6.58
CA GLY A 83 -6.61 -19.82 6.24
C GLY A 83 -5.12 -19.80 6.57
N GLU A 84 -4.28 -20.27 5.63
CA GLU A 84 -2.85 -20.47 5.82
C GLU A 84 -1.96 -19.67 4.85
N THR A 85 -2.55 -18.80 4.02
CA THR A 85 -1.83 -18.06 2.98
C THR A 85 -1.83 -16.56 3.23
N GLY A 86 -1.01 -15.82 2.50
CA GLY A 86 -0.94 -14.36 2.56
C GLY A 86 -0.66 -13.87 3.98
N LEU A 87 -1.54 -13.01 4.52
CA LEU A 87 -1.33 -12.42 5.83
C LEU A 87 -1.32 -13.47 6.97
N ALA A 88 -2.11 -14.54 6.86
CA ALA A 88 -2.07 -15.65 7.83
C ALA A 88 -0.70 -16.35 7.82
N ALA A 89 -0.10 -16.58 6.65
CA ALA A 89 1.25 -17.14 6.53
C ALA A 89 2.30 -16.22 7.15
N LEU A 90 2.19 -14.90 6.98
CA LEU A 90 3.10 -13.92 7.60
C LEU A 90 3.03 -13.97 9.12
N LEU A 91 1.82 -14.09 9.69
CA LEU A 91 1.62 -14.27 11.13
C LEU A 91 2.21 -15.61 11.61
N GLN A 92 1.94 -16.70 10.90
CA GLN A 92 2.43 -18.03 11.24
C GLN A 92 3.95 -18.14 11.19
N ALA A 93 4.59 -17.41 10.28
CA ALA A 93 6.05 -17.30 10.17
C ALA A 93 6.71 -16.55 11.36
N GLY A 94 5.91 -16.05 12.32
CA GLY A 94 6.42 -15.33 13.50
C GLY A 94 7.09 -13.99 13.16
N ARG A 95 6.70 -13.35 12.06
CA ARG A 95 7.29 -12.08 11.63
C ARG A 95 6.61 -10.86 12.25
N VAL A 96 5.40 -11.02 12.75
CA VAL A 96 4.55 -9.92 13.21
C VAL A 96 4.44 -9.93 14.73
N ARG A 97 4.84 -8.82 15.36
CA ARG A 97 4.65 -8.58 16.80
C ARG A 97 3.26 -8.00 17.07
N LYS A 98 2.81 -7.07 16.24
CA LYS A 98 1.55 -6.34 16.43
C LYS A 98 0.75 -6.27 15.15
N ILE A 99 -0.57 -6.44 15.26
CA ILE A 99 -1.50 -6.16 14.18
C ILE A 99 -2.48 -5.06 14.56
N ILE A 100 -2.67 -4.10 13.67
CA ILE A 100 -3.67 -3.02 13.75
C ILE A 100 -4.71 -3.31 12.68
N CYS A 101 -5.93 -3.64 13.06
CA CYS A 101 -6.98 -4.00 12.11
C CYS A 101 -8.38 -3.69 12.63
N SER A 102 -9.37 -3.77 11.75
CA SER A 102 -10.78 -3.51 12.12
C SER A 102 -11.58 -4.79 12.33
N PHE A 103 -11.21 -5.86 11.67
CA PHE A 103 -11.95 -7.13 11.69
C PHE A 103 -10.96 -8.31 11.66
N PRO A 104 -10.38 -8.68 12.83
CA PRO A 104 -9.31 -9.67 12.89
C PRO A 104 -9.76 -11.07 12.50
N ARG A 105 -11.02 -11.44 12.77
CA ARG A 105 -11.55 -12.77 12.50
C ARG A 105 -12.34 -12.82 11.20
N GLN A 106 -12.07 -13.85 10.42
CA GLN A 106 -12.83 -14.25 9.23
C GLN A 106 -13.33 -15.69 9.40
N ALA A 107 -13.75 -16.33 8.32
CA ALA A 107 -14.29 -17.69 8.37
C ALA A 107 -13.27 -18.73 8.90
N ASP A 108 -12.00 -18.56 8.57
CA ASP A 108 -10.90 -19.40 9.04
C ASP A 108 -9.77 -18.53 9.60
N SER A 109 -9.82 -18.27 10.90
CA SER A 109 -8.88 -17.39 11.61
C SER A 109 -8.04 -18.14 12.66
N GLN A 110 -7.81 -19.44 12.46
CA GLN A 110 -7.13 -20.30 13.44
C GLN A 110 -5.72 -19.78 13.76
N VAL A 111 -4.97 -19.32 12.78
CA VAL A 111 -3.62 -18.77 12.98
C VAL A 111 -3.66 -17.54 13.88
N PHE A 112 -4.52 -16.57 13.55
CA PHE A 112 -4.70 -15.37 14.38
C PHE A 112 -5.14 -15.71 15.79
N ASP A 113 -6.19 -16.52 15.96
CA ASP A 113 -6.73 -16.90 17.27
C ASP A 113 -5.70 -17.61 18.16
N GLY A 114 -4.90 -18.51 17.58
CA GLY A 114 -3.84 -19.22 18.30
C GLY A 114 -2.76 -18.28 18.81
N LEU A 115 -2.29 -17.37 17.98
CA LEU A 115 -1.25 -16.40 18.35
C LEU A 115 -1.76 -15.34 19.34
N TYR A 116 -2.97 -14.83 19.14
CA TYR A 116 -3.56 -13.84 20.03
C TYR A 116 -3.82 -14.42 21.43
N ARG A 117 -4.45 -15.62 21.53
CA ARG A 117 -4.74 -16.26 22.81
C ARG A 117 -3.47 -16.68 23.57
N SER A 118 -2.40 -17.01 22.87
CA SER A 118 -1.11 -17.35 23.48
C SER A 118 -0.27 -16.12 23.87
N GLY A 119 -0.76 -14.91 23.63
CA GLY A 119 -0.03 -13.66 23.93
C GLY A 119 1.17 -13.40 23.02
N LYS A 120 1.29 -14.11 21.90
CA LYS A 120 2.38 -13.97 20.93
C LYS A 120 2.13 -12.88 19.87
N LEU A 121 0.92 -12.34 19.81
CA LEU A 121 0.51 -11.29 18.88
C LEU A 121 -0.27 -10.22 19.62
N GLU A 122 0.22 -9.00 19.56
CA GLU A 122 -0.51 -7.82 20.04
C GLU A 122 -1.61 -7.45 19.03
N LEU A 123 -2.80 -7.09 19.52
CA LEU A 123 -3.90 -6.59 18.71
C LEU A 123 -4.26 -5.16 19.11
N GLU A 124 -4.27 -4.26 18.13
CA GLU A 124 -4.95 -2.97 18.22
C GLU A 124 -6.19 -3.02 17.33
N LEU A 125 -7.36 -3.09 17.97
CA LEU A 125 -8.64 -3.09 17.26
C LEU A 125 -9.08 -1.65 17.00
N VAL A 126 -9.29 -1.30 15.74
CA VAL A 126 -9.70 0.04 15.31
C VAL A 126 -10.95 -0.07 14.46
N PRO A 127 -12.04 0.67 14.75
CA PRO A 127 -13.21 0.68 13.87
C PRO A 127 -12.83 0.99 12.43
N GLN A 128 -13.40 0.28 11.47
CA GLN A 128 -12.95 0.32 10.06
C GLN A 128 -12.91 1.74 9.48
N GLY A 129 -13.92 2.56 9.75
CA GLY A 129 -13.94 3.95 9.31
C GLY A 129 -12.80 4.76 9.93
N ASN A 130 -12.54 4.58 11.24
CA ASN A 130 -11.40 5.22 11.92
C ASN A 130 -10.07 4.69 11.38
N LEU A 131 -9.95 3.39 11.09
CA LEU A 131 -8.75 2.82 10.48
C LEU A 131 -8.43 3.49 9.13
N ALA A 132 -9.41 3.56 8.24
CA ALA A 132 -9.26 4.21 6.95
C ALA A 132 -8.90 5.69 7.09
N GLU A 133 -9.58 6.40 7.98
CA GLU A 133 -9.36 7.84 8.20
C GLU A 133 -8.02 8.13 8.89
N ARG A 134 -7.56 7.30 9.84
CA ARG A 134 -6.24 7.41 10.47
C ARG A 134 -5.12 7.24 9.44
N ILE A 135 -5.26 6.31 8.49
CA ILE A 135 -4.32 6.13 7.37
C ILE A 135 -4.40 7.33 6.43
N ARG A 136 -5.62 7.79 6.07
CA ARG A 136 -5.80 8.95 5.20
C ARG A 136 -5.21 10.23 5.82
N ALA A 137 -5.43 10.43 7.13
CA ALA A 137 -4.87 11.57 7.86
C ALA A 137 -3.35 11.60 7.79
N ALA A 138 -2.69 10.45 7.92
CA ALA A 138 -1.24 10.34 7.77
C ALA A 138 -0.78 10.81 6.37
N GLY A 139 -1.41 10.31 5.31
CA GLY A 139 -1.08 10.68 3.93
C GLY A 139 -1.40 12.13 3.57
N ALA A 140 -2.36 12.75 4.28
CA ALA A 140 -2.77 14.14 4.07
C ALA A 140 -2.04 15.15 4.98
N GLY A 141 -1.13 14.70 5.85
CA GLY A 141 -0.44 15.58 6.81
C GLY A 141 -1.35 16.11 7.94
N ILE A 142 -2.48 15.43 8.22
CA ILE A 142 -3.40 15.78 9.31
C ILE A 142 -2.89 15.14 10.60
N GLY A 143 -2.54 15.96 11.59
CA GLY A 143 -1.92 15.50 12.83
C GLY A 143 -2.85 14.74 13.77
N ALA A 144 -4.15 15.01 13.73
CA ALA A 144 -5.20 14.32 14.51
C ALA A 144 -6.58 14.72 14.00
N PHE A 145 -7.59 13.95 14.34
CA PHE A 145 -8.99 14.29 14.09
C PHE A 145 -9.91 13.73 15.17
N PHE A 146 -11.12 14.28 15.27
CA PHE A 146 -12.12 13.81 16.19
C PHE A 146 -13.17 12.95 15.47
N SER A 147 -13.43 11.73 16.01
CA SER A 147 -14.44 10.79 15.49
C SER A 147 -15.45 10.44 16.58
N PRO A 148 -16.74 10.37 16.30
CA PRO A 148 -17.73 9.91 17.28
C PRO A 148 -17.72 8.38 17.46
N THR A 149 -17.05 7.67 16.56
CA THR A 149 -17.01 6.21 16.59
C THR A 149 -16.11 5.71 17.71
N GLY A 150 -16.64 4.82 18.54
CA GLY A 150 -15.92 4.26 19.68
C GLY A 150 -16.12 5.02 21.00
N TYR A 151 -16.72 6.22 21.00
CA TYR A 151 -17.03 6.92 22.25
C TYR A 151 -17.87 6.04 23.20
N GLY A 152 -17.48 6.03 24.49
CA GLY A 152 -18.16 5.26 25.53
C GLY A 152 -17.87 3.75 25.50
N THR A 153 -16.94 3.31 24.65
CA THR A 153 -16.51 1.90 24.58
C THR A 153 -15.03 1.73 24.95
N GLU A 154 -14.56 0.50 25.07
CA GLU A 154 -13.13 0.20 25.28
C GLU A 154 -12.22 0.76 24.15
N LEU A 155 -12.77 1.01 22.97
CA LEU A 155 -12.02 1.61 21.85
C LEU A 155 -11.69 3.09 22.05
N ALA A 156 -12.30 3.74 23.03
CA ALA A 156 -11.94 5.09 23.47
C ALA A 156 -10.78 5.12 24.48
N LYS A 157 -10.09 3.99 24.69
CA LYS A 157 -8.90 3.89 25.55
C LYS A 157 -7.63 3.77 24.72
N ASN A 158 -6.55 4.27 25.26
CA ASN A 158 -5.19 4.03 24.80
C ASN A 158 -4.72 2.62 25.22
N ALA A 159 -3.58 2.20 24.69
CA ALA A 159 -3.00 0.89 25.00
C ALA A 159 -2.63 0.73 26.50
N ASP A 160 -2.35 1.83 27.20
CA ASP A 160 -2.06 1.87 28.64
C ASP A 160 -3.31 1.89 29.52
N GLY A 161 -4.51 1.83 28.91
CA GLY A 161 -5.79 1.87 29.58
C GLY A 161 -6.30 3.30 29.92
N SER A 162 -5.52 4.33 29.68
CA SER A 162 -5.98 5.72 29.82
C SER A 162 -7.03 6.07 28.78
N LEU A 163 -7.93 7.01 29.12
CA LEU A 163 -8.91 7.49 28.15
C LEU A 163 -8.25 8.39 27.11
N LYS A 164 -8.59 8.20 25.85
CA LYS A 164 -8.28 9.13 24.78
C LYS A 164 -8.96 10.48 25.06
N GLU A 165 -8.36 11.57 24.57
CA GLU A 165 -9.01 12.89 24.63
C GLU A 165 -10.40 12.83 23.99
N THR A 166 -11.38 13.42 24.67
CA THR A 166 -12.74 13.54 24.14
C THR A 166 -13.15 15.01 24.04
N ARG A 167 -14.02 15.30 23.09
CA ARG A 167 -14.55 16.67 22.91
C ARG A 167 -16.01 16.61 22.51
N GLU A 168 -16.81 17.46 23.15
CA GLU A 168 -18.17 17.70 22.70
C GLU A 168 -18.18 18.75 21.58
N ILE A 169 -18.81 18.42 20.45
CA ILE A 169 -18.98 19.31 19.30
C ILE A 169 -20.45 19.23 18.88
N ASN A 170 -21.15 20.36 18.92
CA ASN A 170 -22.56 20.46 18.57
C ASN A 170 -23.46 19.42 19.30
N GLY A 171 -23.26 19.22 20.60
CA GLY A 171 -24.04 18.30 21.42
C GLY A 171 -23.73 16.81 21.20
N ARG A 172 -22.67 16.48 20.47
CA ARG A 172 -22.22 15.11 20.24
C ARG A 172 -20.79 14.91 20.76
N GLN A 173 -20.55 13.78 21.38
CA GLN A 173 -19.23 13.40 21.89
C GLN A 173 -18.35 12.78 20.82
N TYR A 174 -17.08 13.14 20.82
CA TYR A 174 -16.07 12.66 19.89
C TYR A 174 -14.82 12.19 20.65
N VAL A 175 -14.08 11.29 20.06
CA VAL A 175 -12.80 10.76 20.53
C VAL A 175 -11.69 11.23 19.60
N LEU A 176 -10.57 11.67 20.15
CA LEU A 176 -9.37 12.02 19.37
C LEU A 176 -8.74 10.76 18.79
N GLU A 177 -8.49 10.77 17.48
CA GLU A 177 -7.79 9.73 16.75
C GLU A 177 -6.52 10.26 16.12
N LEU A 178 -5.43 9.51 16.28
CA LEU A 178 -4.12 9.86 15.74
C LEU A 178 -3.89 9.15 14.38
N PRO A 179 -3.12 9.74 13.46
CA PRO A 179 -2.76 9.13 12.20
C PRO A 179 -2.01 7.81 12.37
N ILE A 180 -2.09 6.94 11.36
CA ILE A 180 -1.29 5.72 11.25
C ILE A 180 -0.34 5.89 10.08
N TYR A 181 0.96 6.03 10.37
CA TYR A 181 2.03 6.08 9.38
C TYR A 181 2.61 4.70 9.15
N GLY A 182 3.06 4.42 7.91
CA GLY A 182 3.80 3.23 7.55
C GLY A 182 5.25 3.55 7.17
N ASP A 183 6.15 2.63 7.45
CA ASP A 183 7.49 2.65 6.85
C ASP A 183 7.41 2.14 5.42
N VAL A 184 6.62 1.08 5.19
CA VAL A 184 6.39 0.50 3.87
C VAL A 184 4.90 0.21 3.66
N ALA A 185 4.37 0.55 2.49
CA ALA A 185 3.07 0.08 2.02
C ALA A 185 3.26 -1.00 0.95
N LEU A 186 2.59 -2.12 1.12
CA LEU A 186 2.50 -3.22 0.16
C LEU A 186 1.09 -3.20 -0.43
N ILE A 187 0.97 -2.93 -1.72
CA ILE A 187 -0.32 -2.78 -2.39
C ILE A 187 -0.39 -3.59 -3.67
N LYS A 188 -1.61 -3.87 -4.11
CA LYS A 188 -1.89 -4.55 -5.38
C LYS A 188 -2.72 -3.67 -6.28
N ALA A 189 -2.23 -3.47 -7.50
CA ALA A 189 -2.91 -2.71 -8.53
C ALA A 189 -3.17 -3.59 -9.77
N GLU A 190 -3.87 -3.07 -10.76
CA GLU A 190 -4.18 -3.77 -12.01
C GLU A 190 -3.12 -3.48 -13.06
N GLN A 191 -2.90 -2.20 -13.37
CA GLN A 191 -1.90 -1.72 -14.30
C GLN A 191 -1.04 -0.65 -13.65
N GLY A 192 0.18 -0.52 -14.13
CA GLY A 192 1.08 0.56 -13.74
C GLY A 192 2.01 0.94 -14.89
N ASP A 193 2.46 2.19 -14.90
CA ASP A 193 3.51 2.66 -15.78
C ASP A 193 4.85 2.82 -15.06
N ARG A 194 5.93 3.03 -15.80
CA ARG A 194 7.28 3.19 -15.23
C ARG A 194 7.45 4.39 -14.27
N TRP A 195 6.51 5.33 -14.25
CA TRP A 195 6.50 6.44 -13.29
C TRP A 195 5.80 6.11 -11.99
N GLY A 196 5.11 4.97 -11.93
CA GLY A 196 4.39 4.54 -10.74
C GLY A 196 2.91 4.94 -10.70
N ASN A 197 2.34 5.40 -11.80
CA ASN A 197 0.90 5.64 -11.87
C ASN A 197 0.17 4.31 -11.89
N LEU A 198 -0.88 4.17 -11.05
CA LEU A 198 -1.58 2.91 -10.87
C LEU A 198 -3.07 3.03 -11.14
N THR A 199 -3.62 1.98 -11.79
CA THR A 199 -5.06 1.73 -11.89
C THR A 199 -5.43 0.49 -11.09
N TYR A 200 -6.70 0.35 -10.74
CA TYR A 200 -7.21 -0.77 -9.93
C TYR A 200 -8.43 -1.39 -10.59
N ARG A 201 -8.69 -2.64 -10.26
CA ARG A 201 -9.84 -3.37 -10.74
C ARG A 201 -10.86 -3.59 -9.63
N MET A 202 -12.07 -3.06 -9.78
CA MET A 202 -13.21 -3.28 -8.87
C MET A 202 -12.84 -3.07 -7.38
N ALA A 203 -13.29 -3.99 -6.50
CA ALA A 203 -13.07 -3.94 -5.07
C ALA A 203 -11.60 -4.12 -4.64
N ALA A 204 -10.69 -4.55 -5.53
CA ALA A 204 -9.25 -4.61 -5.24
C ALA A 204 -8.62 -3.23 -5.00
N ARG A 205 -9.31 -2.15 -5.36
CA ARG A 205 -8.91 -0.78 -5.06
C ARG A 205 -8.85 -0.47 -3.55
N ASN A 206 -9.83 -0.88 -2.78
CA ASN A 206 -10.04 -0.72 -1.33
C ASN A 206 -9.01 0.16 -0.58
N PHE A 207 -8.20 -0.41 0.32
CA PHE A 207 -7.21 0.32 1.12
C PHE A 207 -5.92 0.69 0.37
N GLY A 208 -5.66 0.08 -0.81
CA GLY A 208 -4.41 0.30 -1.56
C GLY A 208 -4.06 1.78 -1.76
N PRO A 209 -4.93 2.59 -2.35
CA PRO A 209 -4.63 4.00 -2.63
C PRO A 209 -4.34 4.83 -1.38
N VAL A 210 -5.10 4.67 -0.31
CA VAL A 210 -4.90 5.47 0.91
C VAL A 210 -3.62 5.05 1.64
N MET A 211 -3.28 3.77 1.65
CA MET A 211 -2.04 3.25 2.23
C MET A 211 -0.80 3.73 1.47
N ALA A 212 -0.90 3.83 0.14
CA ALA A 212 0.20 4.36 -0.67
C ALA A 212 0.59 5.79 -0.28
N THR A 213 -0.36 6.62 0.15
CA THR A 213 -0.08 8.00 0.56
C THR A 213 0.49 8.11 1.97
N ALA A 214 0.31 7.08 2.81
CA ALA A 214 0.61 7.12 4.23
C ALA A 214 1.94 6.45 4.62
N ALA A 215 2.67 5.90 3.67
CA ALA A 215 3.94 5.23 3.91
C ALA A 215 5.12 5.99 3.31
N ARG A 216 6.30 5.83 3.94
CA ARG A 216 7.56 6.39 3.43
C ARG A 216 8.00 5.73 2.12
N LYS A 217 7.71 4.44 1.96
CA LYS A 217 7.97 3.67 0.75
C LYS A 217 6.74 2.87 0.36
N THR A 218 6.35 2.92 -0.90
CA THR A 218 5.25 2.11 -1.44
C THR A 218 5.78 1.18 -2.51
N VAL A 219 5.51 -0.11 -2.33
CA VAL A 219 5.77 -1.17 -3.29
C VAL A 219 4.44 -1.71 -3.79
N ALA A 220 4.24 -1.72 -5.11
CA ALA A 220 3.03 -2.20 -5.74
C ALA A 220 3.29 -3.43 -6.61
N THR A 221 2.45 -4.47 -6.51
CA THR A 221 2.36 -5.44 -7.60
C THR A 221 1.35 -4.97 -8.63
N VAL A 222 1.64 -5.25 -9.91
CA VAL A 222 0.74 -5.02 -11.04
C VAL A 222 0.70 -6.25 -11.93
N HIS A 223 -0.44 -6.48 -12.57
CA HIS A 223 -0.55 -7.55 -13.57
C HIS A 223 0.01 -7.15 -14.93
N GLU A 224 -0.02 -5.86 -15.22
CA GLU A 224 0.43 -5.31 -16.48
C GLU A 224 1.23 -4.03 -16.27
N VAL A 225 2.41 -3.97 -16.87
CA VAL A 225 3.18 -2.74 -17.01
C VAL A 225 2.90 -2.20 -18.40
N VAL A 226 2.42 -0.97 -18.46
CA VAL A 226 2.08 -0.30 -19.72
C VAL A 226 3.06 0.83 -20.03
N GLU A 227 3.12 1.23 -21.28
CA GLU A 227 3.93 2.36 -21.71
C GLU A 227 3.46 3.66 -21.05
N LEU A 228 4.41 4.57 -20.84
CA LEU A 228 4.11 5.88 -20.29
C LEU A 228 3.14 6.64 -21.20
N GLY A 229 2.05 7.17 -20.61
CA GLY A 229 0.98 7.83 -21.35
C GLY A 229 -0.11 6.90 -21.91
N ALA A 230 0.02 5.57 -21.77
CA ALA A 230 -1.02 4.62 -22.18
C ALA A 230 -2.19 4.53 -21.20
N LEU A 231 -1.97 4.86 -19.91
CA LEU A 231 -3.05 4.92 -18.94
C LEU A 231 -3.94 6.13 -19.21
N ASN A 232 -5.25 5.91 -19.18
CA ASN A 232 -6.19 7.04 -19.18
C ASN A 232 -5.99 7.85 -17.87
N PRO A 233 -5.66 9.15 -17.96
CA PRO A 233 -5.42 9.99 -16.78
C PRO A 233 -6.58 9.99 -15.78
N GLU A 234 -7.82 9.93 -16.25
CA GLU A 234 -9.02 9.89 -15.40
C GLU A 234 -9.16 8.58 -14.61
N HIS A 235 -8.46 7.53 -15.01
CA HIS A 235 -8.48 6.24 -14.33
C HIS A 235 -7.29 6.02 -13.39
N ILE A 236 -6.33 6.95 -13.35
CA ILE A 236 -5.21 6.89 -12.42
C ILE A 236 -5.75 7.21 -11.01
N VAL A 237 -5.74 6.21 -10.15
CA VAL A 237 -6.23 6.33 -8.77
C VAL A 237 -5.09 6.61 -7.79
N THR A 238 -3.92 6.01 -8.01
CA THR A 238 -2.72 6.31 -7.23
C THR A 238 -1.70 6.97 -8.16
N PRO A 239 -1.46 8.28 -8.00
CA PRO A 239 -0.41 8.97 -8.74
C PRO A 239 0.97 8.43 -8.41
N GLY A 240 1.85 8.42 -9.40
CA GLY A 240 3.19 7.89 -9.29
C GLY A 240 4.04 8.50 -8.17
N ILE A 241 3.77 9.74 -7.76
CA ILE A 241 4.50 10.39 -6.66
C ILE A 241 4.46 9.62 -5.35
N PHE A 242 3.43 8.78 -5.14
CA PHE A 242 3.28 7.95 -3.93
C PHE A 242 3.87 6.55 -4.08
N VAL A 243 4.33 6.15 -5.26
CA VAL A 243 4.82 4.80 -5.55
C VAL A 243 6.33 4.83 -5.76
N HIS A 244 7.06 3.94 -5.09
CA HIS A 244 8.52 3.86 -5.16
C HIS A 244 8.99 2.71 -6.03
N SER A 245 8.27 1.58 -6.01
CA SER A 245 8.60 0.40 -6.81
C SER A 245 7.36 -0.30 -7.32
N ILE A 246 7.43 -0.81 -8.55
CA ILE A 246 6.41 -1.65 -9.18
C ILE A 246 7.03 -2.99 -9.51
N VAL A 247 6.36 -4.07 -9.16
CA VAL A 247 6.73 -5.43 -9.53
C VAL A 247 5.63 -6.03 -10.39
N LYS A 248 5.97 -6.46 -11.61
CA LYS A 248 5.03 -7.19 -12.46
C LYS A 248 4.86 -8.61 -11.95
N VAL A 249 3.62 -9.07 -11.83
CA VAL A 249 3.27 -10.43 -11.40
C VAL A 249 2.24 -11.04 -12.34
N ASP A 250 2.32 -12.37 -12.52
CA ASP A 250 1.40 -13.08 -13.40
C ASP A 250 0.01 -13.21 -12.77
N ARG A 251 -1.02 -13.01 -13.59
CA ARG A 251 -2.42 -13.13 -13.14
C ARG A 251 -2.79 -14.55 -12.71
N ALA A 252 -2.19 -15.56 -13.30
CA ALA A 252 -2.45 -16.98 -12.99
C ALA A 252 -1.93 -17.39 -11.61
N ALA A 253 -0.77 -16.87 -11.18
CA ALA A 253 -0.20 -17.12 -9.86
C ALA A 253 -1.12 -16.57 -8.74
N THR A 254 -1.73 -15.42 -8.99
CA THR A 254 -2.67 -14.77 -8.05
C THR A 254 -3.95 -15.58 -7.80
N GLN A 255 -4.42 -16.34 -8.80
CA GLN A 255 -5.63 -17.17 -8.67
C GLN A 255 -5.37 -18.49 -7.94
N ALA A 256 -4.18 -19.07 -8.06
CA ALA A 256 -3.83 -20.33 -7.41
C ALA A 256 -3.73 -20.23 -5.88
N GLY A 257 -3.29 -19.08 -5.35
CA GLY A 257 -3.23 -18.82 -3.89
C GLY A 257 -4.60 -18.58 -3.24
N GLY A 258 -5.63 -18.21 -4.03
CA GLY A 258 -6.97 -17.86 -3.53
C GLY A 258 -8.02 -18.99 -3.58
N GLN A 259 -7.71 -20.14 -4.16
CA GLN A 259 -8.66 -21.23 -4.40
C GLN A 259 -8.25 -22.57 -3.76
N LYS A 260 -7.88 -22.62 -2.49
CA LYS A 260 -8.15 -23.87 -1.75
C LYS A 260 -9.59 -23.79 -1.29
N LYS A 261 -10.46 -24.51 -2.01
CA LYS A 261 -11.87 -24.71 -1.72
C LYS A 261 -12.07 -25.12 -0.27
N ALA A 262 -13.01 -24.41 0.42
CA ALA A 262 -13.77 -25.04 1.48
C ALA A 262 -14.47 -26.29 0.87
N ALA A 263 -14.06 -27.46 1.31
CA ALA A 263 -14.82 -28.71 1.20
C ALA A 263 -15.77 -28.79 2.38
#